data_e45291ef895ee6c7e4a8187e0bf0ea4f
#
_entry.id   e45291ef895ee6c7e4a8187e0bf0ea4f
#
_cell.length_a   1.000
_cell.length_b   1.000
_cell.length_c   1.000
_cell.angle_alpha   90.00
_cell.angle_beta   90.00
_cell.angle_gamma   90.00
#
_symmetry.space_group_name_H-M   'P 1'
#
loop_
_entity.id
_entity.type
_entity.pdbx_description
1 polymer ?
#
loop_
_entity_poly.entity_id
_entity_poly.type
_entity_poly.pdbx_seq_one_letter_code
_entity_poly.pdbx_strand_id
1 'polypeptide(L)'
;IREARSYIGVHQDSSLSAHQCSSVEADALQRLRFATAGAMVRYCDVEAAAGPLVAIDCALPRNARDWQISLPSGLAGQVLISAAYGHFLCHVFHLDFVLKPGCDPVQFENTLVQKLHSMGVECPAEHNFGHHYQAPENVVDFYRSLDPTNSLNPGIGKTSKSKFWN
;
A
#
# COMPACT_ATOMS: atom_id res chain seq x y z
N ILE A 1 -5.53 21.36 -16.28
CA ILE A 1 -4.21 22.04 -16.21
C ILE A 1 -4.35 23.49 -15.76
N ARG A 2 -5.25 24.29 -16.37
CA ARG A 2 -5.44 25.72 -16.03
C ARG A 2 -5.87 25.89 -14.56
N GLU A 3 -6.85 25.12 -14.10
CA GLU A 3 -7.34 25.14 -12.71
C GLU A 3 -6.27 24.71 -11.70
N ALA A 4 -5.50 23.66 -12.01
CA ALA A 4 -4.40 23.24 -11.16
C ALA A 4 -3.33 24.31 -11.01
N ARG A 5 -2.96 25.01 -12.08
CA ARG A 5 -2.03 26.13 -12.03
C ARG A 5 -2.55 27.28 -11.17
N SER A 6 -3.84 27.62 -11.34
CA SER A 6 -4.50 28.65 -10.54
C SER A 6 -4.48 28.28 -9.05
N TYR A 7 -4.80 27.03 -8.72
CA TYR A 7 -4.78 26.52 -7.35
C TYR A 7 -3.39 26.61 -6.73
N ILE A 8 -2.36 26.12 -7.44
CA ILE A 8 -0.96 26.16 -6.97
C ILE A 8 -0.53 27.62 -6.77
N GLY A 9 -0.84 28.52 -7.70
CA GLY A 9 -0.47 29.92 -7.60
C GLY A 9 -1.12 30.65 -6.42
N VAL A 10 -2.31 30.25 -5.99
CA VAL A 10 -3.01 30.84 -4.82
C VAL A 10 -2.48 30.28 -3.50
N HIS A 11 -2.04 29.01 -3.48
CA HIS A 11 -1.60 28.32 -2.25
C HIS A 11 -0.06 28.19 -2.14
N GLN A 12 0.69 28.74 -3.09
CA GLN A 12 2.14 28.74 -3.05
C GLN A 12 2.62 29.74 -2.00
N ASP A 13 3.30 29.22 -0.97
CA ASP A 13 4.04 30.04 -0.02
C ASP A 13 5.53 30.11 -0.40
N SER A 14 6.31 30.85 0.36
CA SER A 14 7.75 31.03 0.11
C SER A 14 8.58 29.75 0.24
N SER A 15 8.02 28.70 0.83
CA SER A 15 8.67 27.38 1.00
C SER A 15 8.39 26.42 -0.15
N LEU A 16 7.41 26.72 -1.01
CA LEU A 16 6.98 25.87 -2.11
C LEU A 16 7.47 26.40 -3.45
N SER A 17 8.06 25.54 -4.25
CA SER A 17 8.37 25.81 -5.65
C SER A 17 7.53 24.89 -6.56
N ALA A 18 7.00 25.45 -7.65
CA ALA A 18 6.29 24.70 -8.65
C ALA A 18 7.00 24.80 -10.00
N HIS A 19 7.25 23.66 -10.63
CA HIS A 19 7.85 23.57 -11.95
C HIS A 19 6.85 22.92 -12.92
N GLN A 20 6.67 23.55 -14.08
CA GLN A 20 5.91 22.94 -15.16
C GLN A 20 6.87 22.19 -16.07
N CYS A 21 6.76 20.86 -16.07
CA CYS A 21 7.55 20.01 -16.94
C CYS A 21 7.24 20.24 -18.42
N SER A 22 8.27 20.20 -19.25
CA SER A 22 8.13 19.92 -20.68
C SER A 22 7.67 18.47 -20.89
N SER A 23 7.25 18.12 -22.11
CA SER A 23 6.88 16.73 -22.43
C SER A 23 8.02 15.74 -22.17
N VAL A 24 9.25 16.12 -22.48
CA VAL A 24 10.44 15.28 -22.29
C VAL A 24 10.72 15.04 -20.79
N GLU A 25 10.62 16.08 -19.97
CA GLU A 25 10.76 15.96 -18.52
C GLU A 25 9.64 15.12 -17.90
N ALA A 26 8.39 15.33 -18.37
CA ALA A 26 7.24 14.55 -17.92
C ALA A 26 7.40 13.06 -18.25
N ASP A 27 7.87 12.73 -19.45
CA ASP A 27 8.16 11.34 -19.86
C ASP A 27 9.28 10.71 -19.01
N ALA A 28 10.33 11.48 -18.70
CA ALA A 28 11.41 11.02 -17.85
C ALA A 28 10.95 10.75 -16.41
N LEU A 29 10.15 11.66 -15.85
CA LEU A 29 9.56 11.50 -14.51
C LEU A 29 8.57 10.32 -14.46
N GLN A 30 7.79 10.12 -15.53
CA GLN A 30 6.85 8.99 -15.62
C GLN A 30 7.55 7.63 -15.55
N ARG A 31 8.80 7.52 -16.04
CA ARG A 31 9.60 6.30 -15.93
C ARG A 31 9.97 5.96 -14.50
N LEU A 32 10.17 6.97 -13.64
CA LEU A 32 10.48 6.75 -12.21
C LEU A 32 9.34 6.00 -11.50
N ARG A 33 8.09 6.20 -11.93
CA ARG A 33 6.94 5.48 -11.38
C ARG A 33 7.13 3.95 -11.45
N PHE A 34 7.66 3.45 -12.55
CA PHE A 34 7.87 2.00 -12.71
C PHE A 34 9.12 1.51 -11.95
N ALA A 35 10.13 2.35 -11.81
CA ALA A 35 11.31 2.02 -11.02
C ALA A 35 11.04 1.99 -9.51
N THR A 36 10.13 2.83 -9.04
CA THR A 36 9.80 3.00 -7.62
C THR A 36 9.32 1.69 -6.99
N ALA A 37 8.43 0.97 -7.65
CA ALA A 37 7.89 -0.30 -7.15
C ALA A 37 8.96 -1.40 -6.94
N GLY A 38 10.06 -1.36 -7.70
CA GLY A 38 11.18 -2.29 -7.57
C GLY A 38 12.33 -1.79 -6.69
N ALA A 39 12.30 -0.53 -6.27
CA ALA A 39 13.44 0.10 -5.62
C ALA A 39 13.82 -0.58 -4.30
N MET A 40 12.82 -0.89 -3.45
CA MET A 40 13.07 -1.53 -2.16
C MET A 40 13.46 -3.00 -2.29
N VAL A 41 12.93 -3.70 -3.29
CA VAL A 41 13.38 -5.06 -3.64
C VAL A 41 14.86 -5.02 -4.03
N ARG A 42 15.22 -4.10 -4.94
CA ARG A 42 16.62 -3.93 -5.35
C ARG A 42 17.53 -3.51 -4.20
N TYR A 43 17.05 -2.68 -3.28
CA TYR A 43 17.78 -2.33 -2.07
C TYR A 43 18.10 -3.58 -1.24
N CYS A 44 17.13 -4.45 -1.01
CA CYS A 44 17.34 -5.71 -0.28
C CYS A 44 18.35 -6.64 -0.97
N ASP A 45 18.43 -6.62 -2.30
CA ASP A 45 19.38 -7.45 -3.06
C ASP A 45 20.83 -6.98 -2.91
N VAL A 46 21.07 -5.70 -2.69
CA VAL A 46 22.43 -5.12 -2.72
C VAL A 46 22.94 -4.68 -1.34
N GLU A 47 22.05 -4.45 -0.38
CA GLU A 47 22.41 -4.00 0.96
C GLU A 47 22.56 -5.19 1.92
N ALA A 48 23.81 -5.45 2.32
CA ALA A 48 24.13 -6.58 3.19
C ALA A 48 23.47 -6.51 4.58
N ALA A 49 23.09 -5.32 5.04
CA ALA A 49 22.41 -5.12 6.32
C ALA A 49 20.88 -5.24 6.21
N ALA A 50 20.34 -5.46 4.99
CA ALA A 50 18.91 -5.60 4.80
C ALA A 50 18.41 -6.96 5.29
N GLY A 51 17.34 -6.95 6.07
CA GLY A 51 16.52 -8.12 6.40
C GLY A 51 15.37 -8.26 5.41
N PRO A 52 14.27 -8.92 5.82
CA PRO A 52 13.11 -9.13 4.95
C PRO A 52 12.40 -7.81 4.62
N LEU A 53 11.81 -7.75 3.42
CA LEU A 53 10.92 -6.68 2.97
C LEU A 53 9.48 -7.03 3.32
N VAL A 54 8.77 -6.09 3.93
CA VAL A 54 7.31 -6.12 4.10
C VAL A 54 6.72 -4.98 3.30
N ALA A 55 5.84 -5.30 2.35
CA ALA A 55 5.16 -4.35 1.48
C ALA A 55 3.64 -4.41 1.74
N ILE A 56 3.03 -3.28 2.04
CA ILE A 56 1.60 -3.17 2.38
C ILE A 56 0.96 -2.07 1.55
N ASP A 57 -0.15 -2.41 0.89
CA ASP A 57 -1.01 -1.43 0.24
C ASP A 57 -2.15 -1.06 1.20
N CYS A 58 -2.32 0.21 1.46
CA CYS A 58 -3.35 0.68 2.37
C CYS A 58 -4.11 1.89 1.83
N ALA A 59 -5.41 1.93 2.12
CA ALA A 59 -6.27 3.07 1.82
C ALA A 59 -6.65 3.79 3.09
N LEU A 60 -6.26 5.07 3.19
CA LEU A 60 -6.64 5.92 4.31
C LEU A 60 -8.13 6.28 4.23
N PRO A 61 -8.78 6.54 5.38
CA PRO A 61 -10.12 7.10 5.39
C PRO A 61 -10.22 8.36 4.52
N ARG A 62 -11.32 8.50 3.79
CA ARG A 62 -11.50 9.61 2.84
C ARG A 62 -11.26 11.00 3.44
N ASN A 63 -11.51 11.16 4.72
CA ASN A 63 -11.35 12.43 5.44
C ASN A 63 -10.03 12.53 6.23
N ALA A 64 -9.11 11.59 6.05
CA ALA A 64 -7.81 11.65 6.70
C ALA A 64 -7.04 12.88 6.21
N ARG A 65 -6.61 13.71 7.15
CA ARG A 65 -5.77 14.88 6.87
C ARG A 65 -4.29 14.57 7.07
N ASP A 66 -4.01 13.64 7.97
CA ASP A 66 -2.67 13.14 8.21
C ASP A 66 -2.49 11.84 7.42
N TRP A 67 -1.58 11.88 6.46
CA TRP A 67 -1.23 10.74 5.61
C TRP A 67 0.00 9.99 6.12
N GLN A 68 0.72 10.57 7.10
CA GLN A 68 1.89 9.93 7.67
C GLN A 68 1.48 8.88 8.70
N ILE A 69 1.79 7.63 8.41
CA ILE A 69 1.52 6.53 9.33
C ILE A 69 2.68 6.40 10.31
N SER A 70 2.44 6.82 11.54
CA SER A 70 3.40 6.64 12.62
C SER A 70 3.40 5.20 13.10
N LEU A 71 4.54 4.54 12.98
CA LEU A 71 4.73 3.19 13.50
C LEU A 71 4.75 3.19 15.03
N PRO A 72 4.11 2.19 15.68
CA PRO A 72 4.34 1.93 17.10
C PRO A 72 5.83 1.74 17.40
N SER A 73 6.28 2.18 18.57
CA SER A 73 7.71 2.14 18.95
C SER A 73 8.33 0.73 18.83
N GLY A 74 7.55 -0.31 19.15
CA GLY A 74 7.99 -1.70 19.02
C GLY A 74 8.20 -2.15 17.57
N LEU A 75 7.45 -1.59 16.60
CA LEU A 75 7.66 -1.85 15.18
C LEU A 75 8.75 -0.94 14.59
N ALA A 76 8.76 0.34 14.97
CA ALA A 76 9.74 1.29 14.48
C ALA A 76 11.18 0.83 14.75
N GLY A 77 11.43 0.21 15.91
CA GLY A 77 12.73 -0.33 16.26
C GLY A 77 13.23 -1.48 15.36
N GLN A 78 12.33 -2.16 14.66
CA GLN A 78 12.61 -3.29 13.76
C GLN A 78 12.92 -2.84 12.32
N VAL A 79 12.55 -1.61 11.96
CA VAL A 79 12.71 -1.09 10.60
C VAL A 79 14.13 -0.55 10.39
N LEU A 80 14.76 -0.98 9.30
CA LEU A 80 16.03 -0.46 8.81
C LEU A 80 15.80 0.80 7.97
N ILE A 81 14.92 0.69 6.97
CA ILE A 81 14.51 1.77 6.09
C ILE A 81 13.04 1.58 5.68
N SER A 82 12.34 2.67 5.45
CA SER A 82 10.96 2.62 4.93
C SER A 82 10.79 3.59 3.78
N ALA A 83 9.85 3.25 2.90
CA ALA A 83 9.40 4.12 1.83
C ALA A 83 7.87 4.14 1.78
N ALA A 84 7.33 5.27 1.35
CA ALA A 84 5.90 5.44 1.13
C ALA A 84 5.68 6.07 -0.25
N TYR A 85 4.81 5.47 -1.02
CA TYR A 85 4.43 5.94 -2.35
C TYR A 85 2.93 6.13 -2.39
N GLY A 86 2.46 7.10 -3.12
CA GLY A 86 1.04 7.35 -3.31
C GLY A 86 0.71 7.66 -4.75
N HIS A 87 -0.50 7.33 -5.15
CA HIS A 87 -1.06 7.81 -6.40
C HIS A 87 -1.61 9.22 -6.22
N PHE A 88 -1.32 10.10 -7.16
CA PHE A 88 -1.83 11.46 -7.10
C PHE A 88 -3.37 11.48 -7.09
N LEU A 89 -3.96 12.30 -6.22
CA LEU A 89 -5.40 12.41 -5.98
C LEU A 89 -6.09 11.13 -5.47
N CYS A 90 -5.35 10.24 -4.83
CA CYS A 90 -5.85 9.00 -4.30
C CYS A 90 -5.36 8.84 -2.85
N HIS A 91 -6.20 8.26 -1.98
CA HIS A 91 -5.83 7.98 -0.58
C HIS A 91 -5.25 6.57 -0.39
N VAL A 92 -4.76 5.96 -1.47
CA VAL A 92 -4.07 4.68 -1.43
C VAL A 92 -2.57 4.91 -1.40
N PHE A 93 -1.91 4.23 -0.48
CA PHE A 93 -0.47 4.29 -0.29
C PHE A 93 0.13 2.89 -0.31
N HIS A 94 1.29 2.78 -0.95
CA HIS A 94 2.15 1.62 -0.89
C HIS A 94 3.23 1.91 0.16
N LEU A 95 3.32 1.06 1.17
CA LEU A 95 4.26 1.20 2.28
C LEU A 95 5.23 0.04 2.25
N ASP A 96 6.49 0.34 2.08
CA ASP A 96 7.58 -0.64 2.08
C ASP A 96 8.42 -0.48 3.34
N PHE A 97 8.65 -1.59 4.04
CA PHE A 97 9.48 -1.65 5.24
C PHE A 97 10.55 -2.72 5.05
N VAL A 98 11.80 -2.31 4.93
CA VAL A 98 12.93 -3.24 5.04
C VAL A 98 13.23 -3.40 6.52
N LEU A 99 13.10 -4.60 7.01
CA LEU A 99 13.36 -4.92 8.41
C LEU A 99 14.85 -5.15 8.66
N LYS A 100 15.24 -5.06 9.91
CA LYS A 100 16.56 -5.48 10.35
C LYS A 100 16.69 -7.01 10.26
N PRO A 101 17.89 -7.55 10.04
CA PRO A 101 18.12 -8.98 10.07
C PRO A 101 17.61 -9.64 11.35
N GLY A 102 16.96 -10.80 11.21
CA GLY A 102 16.42 -11.57 12.33
C GLY A 102 15.02 -11.14 12.81
N CYS A 103 14.42 -10.09 12.23
CA CYS A 103 13.03 -9.76 12.50
C CYS A 103 12.08 -10.71 11.74
N ASP A 104 10.95 -11.03 12.35
CA ASP A 104 9.91 -11.85 11.74
C ASP A 104 8.97 -10.97 10.91
N PRO A 105 8.98 -11.09 9.56
CA PRO A 105 8.16 -10.28 8.69
C PRO A 105 6.66 -10.53 8.86
N VAL A 106 6.27 -11.78 9.18
CA VAL A 106 4.85 -12.14 9.36
C VAL A 106 4.29 -11.52 10.63
N GLN A 107 5.05 -11.59 11.72
CA GLN A 107 4.65 -10.95 12.97
C GLN A 107 4.58 -9.42 12.81
N PHE A 108 5.57 -8.82 12.14
CA PHE A 108 5.60 -7.38 11.87
C PHE A 108 4.36 -6.97 11.07
N GLU A 109 4.09 -7.64 9.94
CA GLU A 109 2.95 -7.37 9.07
C GLU A 109 1.62 -7.49 9.82
N ASN A 110 1.39 -8.59 10.52
CA ASN A 110 0.16 -8.80 11.27
C ASN A 110 -0.08 -7.71 12.32
N THR A 111 0.96 -7.30 13.05
CA THR A 111 0.86 -6.24 14.06
C THR A 111 0.57 -4.89 13.41
N LEU A 112 1.22 -4.61 12.28
CA LEU A 112 1.00 -3.36 11.53
C LEU A 112 -0.42 -3.30 10.97
N VAL A 113 -0.89 -4.38 10.33
CA VAL A 113 -2.25 -4.47 9.76
C VAL A 113 -3.31 -4.26 10.84
N GLN A 114 -3.16 -4.90 12.01
CA GLN A 114 -4.08 -4.68 13.14
C GLN A 114 -4.10 -3.20 13.57
N LYS A 115 -2.94 -2.55 13.61
CA LYS A 115 -2.84 -1.13 13.93
C LYS A 115 -3.52 -0.27 12.89
N LEU A 116 -3.29 -0.53 11.60
CA LEU A 116 -3.91 0.18 10.49
C LEU A 116 -5.45 0.06 10.54
N HIS A 117 -5.98 -1.15 10.72
CA HIS A 117 -7.41 -1.38 10.87
C HIS A 117 -8.00 -0.62 12.07
N SER A 118 -7.30 -0.56 13.20
CA SER A 118 -7.76 0.21 14.38
C SER A 118 -7.85 1.72 14.12
N MET A 119 -7.18 2.22 13.07
CA MET A 119 -7.23 3.60 12.61
C MET A 119 -8.26 3.82 11.48
N GLY A 120 -9.01 2.80 11.11
CA GLY A 120 -9.97 2.84 9.99
C GLY A 120 -9.31 2.80 8.62
N VAL A 121 -8.07 2.36 8.54
CA VAL A 121 -7.34 2.18 7.29
C VAL A 121 -7.70 0.81 6.70
N GLU A 122 -8.09 0.78 5.44
CA GLU A 122 -8.34 -0.47 4.70
C GLU A 122 -7.02 -1.03 4.19
N CYS A 123 -6.80 -2.33 4.43
CA CYS A 123 -5.56 -3.02 4.08
C CYS A 123 -5.84 -4.51 3.86
N PRO A 124 -5.44 -5.09 2.71
CA PRO A 124 -4.81 -4.47 1.55
C PRO A 124 -5.80 -3.63 0.73
N ALA A 125 -5.32 -2.62 0.01
CA ALA A 125 -6.17 -1.71 -0.76
C ALA A 125 -6.23 -2.02 -2.25
N GLU A 126 -5.11 -2.34 -2.89
CA GLU A 126 -5.03 -2.57 -4.34
C GLU A 126 -4.59 -3.99 -4.70
N HIS A 127 -3.63 -4.54 -3.97
CA HIS A 127 -3.02 -5.83 -4.25
C HIS A 127 -3.25 -6.81 -3.11
N ASN A 128 -3.07 -8.10 -3.37
CA ASN A 128 -3.18 -9.17 -2.39
C ASN A 128 -4.58 -9.34 -1.75
N PHE A 129 -5.60 -8.70 -2.31
CA PHE A 129 -6.98 -8.97 -1.90
C PHE A 129 -7.28 -10.46 -2.05
N GLY A 130 -7.72 -11.07 -0.98
CA GLY A 130 -7.97 -12.50 -0.96
C GLY A 130 -6.80 -13.38 -0.49
N HIS A 131 -5.57 -12.88 -0.45
CA HIS A 131 -4.42 -13.59 0.12
C HIS A 131 -4.18 -13.19 1.57
N HIS A 132 -4.05 -11.89 1.83
CA HIS A 132 -3.79 -11.33 3.16
C HIS A 132 -5.04 -10.89 3.89
N TYR A 133 -6.17 -10.87 3.21
CA TYR A 133 -7.41 -10.28 3.66
C TYR A 133 -8.52 -11.31 3.76
N GLN A 134 -9.22 -11.33 4.88
CA GLN A 134 -10.44 -12.11 5.03
C GLN A 134 -11.64 -11.30 4.51
N ALA A 135 -12.32 -11.81 3.50
CA ALA A 135 -13.46 -11.13 2.92
C ALA A 135 -14.56 -10.93 3.97
N PRO A 136 -15.17 -9.75 4.08
CA PRO A 136 -16.38 -9.53 4.86
C PRO A 136 -17.53 -10.43 4.39
N GLU A 137 -18.45 -10.75 5.28
CA GLU A 137 -19.53 -11.71 5.01
C GLU A 137 -20.38 -11.33 3.79
N ASN A 138 -20.71 -10.05 3.63
CA ASN A 138 -21.43 -9.56 2.46
C ASN A 138 -20.67 -9.76 1.14
N VAL A 139 -19.34 -9.73 1.15
CA VAL A 139 -18.50 -10.02 -0.02
C VAL A 139 -18.46 -11.53 -0.28
N VAL A 140 -18.38 -12.33 0.77
CA VAL A 140 -18.46 -13.80 0.66
C VAL A 140 -19.79 -14.23 0.05
N ASP A 141 -20.90 -13.66 0.49
CA ASP A 141 -22.23 -13.94 -0.05
C ASP A 141 -22.35 -13.51 -1.51
N PHE A 142 -21.74 -12.38 -1.86
CA PHE A 142 -21.67 -11.95 -3.25
C PHE A 142 -20.89 -12.96 -4.11
N TYR A 143 -19.72 -13.44 -3.64
CA TYR A 143 -18.96 -14.48 -4.35
C TYR A 143 -19.77 -15.77 -4.52
N ARG A 144 -20.47 -16.23 -3.49
CA ARG A 144 -21.34 -17.40 -3.55
C ARG A 144 -22.47 -17.24 -4.57
N SER A 145 -23.02 -16.04 -4.68
CA SER A 145 -24.08 -15.75 -5.65
C SER A 145 -23.59 -15.81 -7.10
N LEU A 146 -22.32 -15.40 -7.34
CA LEU A 146 -21.71 -15.42 -8.67
C LEU A 146 -21.17 -16.80 -9.07
N ASP A 147 -20.65 -17.54 -8.11
CA ASP A 147 -20.05 -18.86 -8.32
C ASP A 147 -20.56 -19.89 -7.29
N PRO A 148 -21.80 -20.37 -7.41
CA PRO A 148 -22.36 -21.32 -6.46
C PRO A 148 -21.56 -22.64 -6.34
N THR A 149 -20.75 -22.93 -7.35
CA THR A 149 -19.96 -24.17 -7.40
C THR A 149 -18.56 -23.99 -6.79
N ASN A 150 -18.16 -22.76 -6.47
CA ASN A 150 -16.80 -22.41 -6.00
C ASN A 150 -15.72 -22.97 -6.93
N SER A 151 -15.87 -22.73 -8.24
CA SER A 151 -14.97 -23.26 -9.27
C SER A 151 -14.09 -22.21 -9.93
N LEU A 152 -14.47 -20.93 -9.89
CA LEU A 152 -13.75 -19.86 -10.54
C LEU A 152 -12.51 -19.43 -9.74
N ASN A 153 -12.65 -19.26 -8.44
CA ASN A 153 -11.56 -18.76 -7.60
C ASN A 153 -11.65 -19.30 -6.15
N PRO A 154 -11.51 -20.62 -5.95
CA PRO A 154 -11.64 -21.24 -4.62
C PRO A 154 -10.65 -20.67 -3.62
N GLY A 155 -11.13 -20.26 -2.44
CA GLY A 155 -10.32 -19.74 -1.36
C GLY A 155 -10.05 -18.23 -1.43
N ILE A 156 -10.61 -17.50 -2.41
CA ILE A 156 -10.52 -16.05 -2.44
C ILE A 156 -11.10 -15.44 -1.16
N GLY A 157 -10.44 -14.43 -0.61
CA GLY A 157 -10.87 -13.81 0.65
C GLY A 157 -10.79 -14.75 1.86
N LYS A 158 -9.89 -15.73 1.83
CA LYS A 158 -9.75 -16.78 2.86
C LYS A 158 -11.05 -17.56 3.08
N THR A 159 -11.85 -17.70 2.04
CA THR A 159 -13.07 -18.50 2.05
C THR A 159 -12.78 -20.00 1.84
N SER A 160 -13.82 -20.82 1.79
CA SER A 160 -13.69 -22.25 1.51
C SER A 160 -12.99 -22.51 0.16
N LYS A 161 -12.10 -23.50 0.13
CA LYS A 161 -11.51 -24.06 -1.10
C LYS A 161 -12.29 -25.25 -1.64
N SER A 162 -13.31 -25.71 -0.90
CA SER A 162 -14.11 -26.87 -1.26
C SER A 162 -15.17 -26.52 -2.28
N LYS A 163 -15.50 -27.50 -3.15
CA LYS A 163 -16.60 -27.38 -4.10
C LYS A 163 -17.93 -27.13 -3.36
N PHE A 164 -18.74 -26.24 -3.92
CA PHE A 164 -20.01 -25.79 -3.32
C PHE A 164 -19.88 -25.11 -1.96
N TRP A 165 -18.70 -24.53 -1.64
CA TRP A 165 -18.46 -23.76 -0.42
C TRP A 165 -18.57 -24.52 0.90
N ASN A 166 -18.56 -25.85 0.86
CA ASN A 166 -18.66 -26.72 2.06
C ASN A 166 -17.39 -26.71 2.91
#